data_335e4c0e0a3923247cab47ad39723c3d
#
_entry.id   335e4c0e0a3923247cab47ad39723c3d
#
_cell.length_a   1.000
_cell.length_b   1.000
_cell.length_c   1.000
_cell.angle_alpha   90.00
_cell.angle_beta   90.00
_cell.angle_gamma   90.00
#
_symmetry.space_group_name_H-M   'P 1'
#
loop_
_entity.id
_entity.type
_entity.pdbx_description
1 polymer ?
#
loop_
_entity_poly.entity_id
_entity_poly.type
_entity_poly.pdbx_seq_one_letter_code
_entity_poly.pdbx_strand_id
1 'polypeptide(L)'
;MPKNARNIDTIYLDHAGTTAMDPRVLQAMLPYFTEYFGNPSSVHMVGQEARRALDGARDRVSSILGCRSGEVVFTGSGTEADNSAIQGASLALAGTGNHIIT
;
A
#
# COMPACT_ATOMS: atom_id res chain seq x y z
N MET A 1 -8.66 3.10 24.74
CA MET A 1 -8.97 1.91 23.94
C MET A 1 -10.03 1.11 24.68
N PRO A 2 -11.16 0.71 24.08
CA PRO A 2 -12.09 -0.17 24.76
C PRO A 2 -11.38 -1.51 25.00
N LYS A 3 -11.26 -1.91 26.27
CA LYS A 3 -10.78 -3.23 26.66
C LYS A 3 -11.80 -4.24 26.12
N ASN A 4 -11.37 -5.08 25.20
CA ASN A 4 -12.18 -6.21 24.75
C ASN A 4 -12.54 -7.06 25.97
N ALA A 5 -13.82 -7.37 26.15
CA ALA A 5 -14.38 -8.02 27.34
C ALA A 5 -13.96 -9.50 27.52
N ARG A 6 -12.91 -9.93 26.90
CA ARG A 6 -12.30 -11.25 27.11
C ARG A 6 -10.99 -11.07 27.84
N ASN A 7 -11.06 -11.23 29.17
CA ASN A 7 -9.93 -11.22 30.08
C ASN A 7 -9.10 -12.52 29.94
N ILE A 8 -8.62 -12.78 28.73
CA ILE A 8 -7.70 -13.85 28.41
C ILE A 8 -6.49 -13.15 27.81
N ASP A 9 -5.30 -13.37 28.35
CA ASP A 9 -4.03 -12.97 27.76
C ASP A 9 -3.86 -13.73 26.42
N THR A 10 -4.52 -13.22 25.38
CA THR A 10 -4.48 -13.83 24.06
C THR A 10 -3.15 -13.48 23.40
N ILE A 11 -2.33 -14.48 23.15
CA ILE A 11 -1.14 -14.34 22.32
C ILE A 11 -1.57 -14.48 20.86
N TYR A 12 -1.45 -13.37 20.11
CA TYR A 12 -1.77 -13.36 18.69
C TYR A 12 -0.53 -13.70 17.87
N LEU A 13 -0.59 -14.75 17.08
CA LEU A 13 0.53 -15.30 16.30
C LEU A 13 0.28 -15.30 14.78
N ASP A 14 -0.81 -14.71 14.32
CA ASP A 14 -1.19 -14.67 12.90
C ASP A 14 -0.99 -13.29 12.25
N HIS A 15 0.16 -12.67 12.49
CA HIS A 15 0.48 -11.36 11.93
C HIS A 15 0.66 -11.38 10.40
N ALA A 16 0.88 -12.54 9.79
CA ALA A 16 0.90 -12.69 8.34
C ALA A 16 -0.50 -12.53 7.71
N GLY A 17 -1.55 -12.93 8.42
CA GLY A 17 -2.93 -12.75 7.98
C GLY A 17 -3.40 -11.28 8.14
N THR A 18 -3.16 -10.72 9.30
CA THR A 18 -3.46 -9.31 9.61
C THR A 18 -2.73 -8.86 10.87
N THR A 19 -2.53 -7.57 11.03
CA THR A 19 -1.95 -6.99 12.24
C THR A 19 -2.62 -5.67 12.61
N ALA A 20 -2.55 -5.30 13.89
CA ALA A 20 -3.06 -4.01 14.33
C ALA A 20 -2.26 -2.87 13.70
N MET A 21 -2.95 -1.81 13.29
CA MET A 21 -2.30 -0.60 12.79
C MET A 21 -1.52 0.08 13.91
N ASP A 22 -0.26 0.45 13.63
CA ASP A 22 0.53 1.27 14.55
C ASP A 22 -0.18 2.63 14.77
N PRO A 23 -0.35 3.07 16.03
CA PRO A 23 -1.02 4.34 16.33
C PRO A 23 -0.38 5.56 15.63
N ARG A 24 0.92 5.55 15.39
CA ARG A 24 1.63 6.62 14.68
C ARG A 24 1.22 6.66 13.20
N VAL A 25 1.02 5.48 12.60
CA VAL A 25 0.53 5.35 11.22
C VAL A 25 -0.90 5.87 11.13
N LEU A 26 -1.77 5.44 12.05
CA LEU A 26 -3.15 5.93 12.11
C LEU A 26 -3.20 7.47 12.20
N GLN A 27 -2.42 8.07 13.09
CA GLN A 27 -2.35 9.53 13.23
C GLN A 27 -1.88 10.23 11.96
N ALA A 28 -0.89 9.65 11.26
CA ALA A 28 -0.41 10.20 9.99
C ALA A 28 -1.44 10.09 8.85
N MET A 29 -2.35 9.12 8.91
CA MET A 29 -3.41 8.93 7.92
C MET A 29 -4.62 9.85 8.13
N LEU A 30 -4.95 10.19 9.37
CA LEU A 30 -6.19 10.91 9.71
C LEU A 30 -6.45 12.18 8.87
N PRO A 31 -5.46 13.06 8.62
CA PRO A 31 -5.70 14.26 7.82
C PRO A 31 -6.17 13.98 6.38
N TYR A 32 -5.80 12.83 5.82
CA TYR A 32 -6.20 12.46 4.45
C TYR A 32 -7.65 11.99 4.33
N PHE A 33 -8.34 11.75 5.44
CA PHE A 33 -9.76 11.44 5.44
C PHE A 33 -10.66 12.68 5.52
N THR A 34 -10.13 13.81 6.01
CA THR A 34 -10.94 15.00 6.31
C THR A 34 -10.41 16.31 5.73
N GLU A 35 -9.09 16.46 5.62
CA GLU A 35 -8.45 17.71 5.20
C GLU A 35 -7.88 17.60 3.77
N TYR A 36 -7.09 16.57 3.48
CA TYR A 36 -6.40 16.35 2.20
C TYR A 36 -7.10 15.29 1.35
N PHE A 37 -8.43 15.36 1.28
CA PHE A 37 -9.29 14.34 0.65
C PHE A 37 -9.36 14.42 -0.88
N GLY A 38 -8.59 15.30 -1.52
CA GLY A 38 -8.64 15.55 -2.96
C GLY A 38 -8.34 14.31 -3.80
N ASN A 39 -8.97 14.23 -4.97
CA ASN A 39 -8.60 13.21 -5.95
C ASN A 39 -7.25 13.58 -6.59
N PRO A 40 -6.20 12.73 -6.46
CA PRO A 40 -4.87 13.02 -7.00
C PRO A 40 -4.81 13.11 -8.54
N SER A 41 -5.88 12.71 -9.24
CA SER A 41 -5.99 12.87 -10.69
C SER A 41 -6.60 14.22 -11.12
N SER A 42 -7.13 15.00 -10.17
CA SER A 42 -7.72 16.31 -10.45
C SER A 42 -6.65 17.38 -10.65
N VAL A 43 -6.90 18.29 -11.63
CA VAL A 43 -5.94 19.35 -12.00
C VAL A 43 -6.00 20.58 -11.08
N HIS A 44 -7.04 20.72 -10.27
CA HIS A 44 -7.20 21.84 -9.35
C HIS A 44 -6.34 21.65 -8.07
N MET A 45 -6.15 22.73 -7.31
CA MET A 45 -5.25 22.79 -6.15
C MET A 45 -5.43 21.65 -5.13
N VAL A 46 -6.68 21.32 -4.77
CA VAL A 46 -6.99 20.25 -3.80
C VAL A 46 -6.54 18.88 -4.30
N GLY A 47 -6.70 18.60 -5.60
CA GLY A 47 -6.21 17.38 -6.23
C GLY A 47 -4.68 17.33 -6.29
N GLN A 48 -4.05 18.45 -6.61
CA GLN A 48 -2.59 18.56 -6.67
C GLN A 48 -1.92 18.37 -5.29
N GLU A 49 -2.59 18.75 -4.22
CA GLU A 49 -2.13 18.52 -2.86
C GLU A 49 -2.16 17.04 -2.51
N ALA A 50 -3.26 16.35 -2.80
CA ALA A 50 -3.36 14.89 -2.64
C ALA A 50 -2.34 14.16 -3.52
N ARG A 51 -2.08 14.63 -4.75
CA ARG A 51 -1.06 14.08 -5.64
C ARG A 51 0.34 14.18 -5.05
N ARG A 52 0.72 15.34 -4.52
CA ARG A 52 2.03 15.51 -3.86
C ARG A 52 2.22 14.58 -2.68
N ALA A 53 1.18 14.37 -1.88
CA ALA A 53 1.22 13.44 -0.76
C ALA A 53 1.44 11.99 -1.22
N LEU A 54 0.70 11.56 -2.25
CA LEU A 54 0.84 10.23 -2.84
C LEU A 54 2.22 10.00 -3.45
N ASP A 55 2.73 10.97 -4.21
CA ASP A 55 4.05 10.88 -4.82
C ASP A 55 5.16 10.88 -3.75
N GLY A 56 5.03 11.70 -2.70
CA GLY A 56 5.95 11.68 -1.56
C GLY A 56 5.95 10.37 -0.78
N ALA A 57 4.81 9.70 -0.67
CA ALA A 57 4.72 8.36 -0.09
C ALA A 57 5.45 7.33 -0.96
N ARG A 58 5.25 7.41 -2.29
CA ARG A 58 5.93 6.53 -3.26
C ARG A 58 7.44 6.70 -3.22
N ASP A 59 7.93 7.94 -3.14
CA ASP A 59 9.36 8.26 -3.03
C ASP A 59 9.99 7.66 -1.77
N ARG A 60 9.28 7.70 -0.64
CA ARG A 60 9.75 7.09 0.60
C ARG A 60 9.85 5.58 0.49
N VAL A 61 8.83 4.92 -0.07
CA VAL A 61 8.84 3.47 -0.28
C VAL A 61 9.97 3.07 -1.21
N SER A 62 10.11 3.75 -2.35
CA SER A 62 11.17 3.47 -3.32
C SER A 62 12.57 3.66 -2.73
N SER A 63 12.77 4.70 -1.92
CA SER A 63 14.04 4.94 -1.23
C SER A 63 14.40 3.81 -0.26
N ILE A 64 13.42 3.28 0.49
CA ILE A 64 13.64 2.16 1.42
C ILE A 64 13.97 0.87 0.65
N LEU A 65 13.32 0.64 -0.48
CA LEU A 65 13.53 -0.55 -1.32
C LEU A 65 14.76 -0.44 -2.23
N GLY A 66 15.36 0.74 -2.35
CA GLY A 66 16.49 0.97 -3.25
C GLY A 66 16.12 0.92 -4.72
N CYS A 67 14.89 1.31 -5.08
CA CYS A 67 14.39 1.32 -6.45
C CYS A 67 13.94 2.73 -6.88
N ARG A 68 13.53 2.90 -8.14
CA ARG A 68 13.00 4.17 -8.65
C ARG A 68 11.52 4.30 -8.26
N SER A 69 11.05 5.53 -8.03
CA SER A 69 9.65 5.79 -7.67
C SER A 69 8.65 5.24 -8.71
N GLY A 70 9.02 5.25 -9.99
CA GLY A 70 8.20 4.67 -11.06
C GLY A 70 8.09 3.14 -11.05
N GLU A 71 8.89 2.46 -10.23
CA GLU A 71 8.84 1.00 -10.04
C GLU A 71 7.92 0.59 -8.88
N VAL A 72 7.40 1.56 -8.12
CA VAL A 72 6.47 1.34 -7.02
C VAL A 72 5.04 1.57 -7.50
N VAL A 73 4.21 0.54 -7.42
CA VAL A 73 2.79 0.59 -7.76
C VAL A 73 1.96 0.32 -6.51
N PHE A 74 1.12 1.26 -6.13
CA PHE A 74 0.13 1.05 -5.07
C PHE A 74 -1.09 0.34 -5.62
N THR A 75 -1.55 -0.68 -4.92
CA THR A 75 -2.73 -1.49 -5.26
C THR A 75 -3.75 -1.44 -4.13
N GLY A 76 -4.99 -1.79 -4.42
CA GLY A 76 -6.07 -1.80 -3.44
C GLY A 76 -6.03 -3.00 -2.49
N SER A 77 -5.24 -4.04 -2.80
CA SER A 77 -5.11 -5.25 -1.98
C SER A 77 -3.87 -6.06 -2.35
N GLY A 78 -3.45 -6.97 -1.46
CA GLY A 78 -2.41 -7.95 -1.75
C GLY A 78 -2.76 -8.84 -2.94
N THR A 79 -4.02 -9.27 -3.04
CA THR A 79 -4.50 -10.07 -4.19
C THR A 79 -4.30 -9.34 -5.52
N GLU A 80 -4.60 -8.04 -5.58
CA GLU A 80 -4.35 -7.23 -6.77
C GLU A 80 -2.85 -7.12 -7.07
N ALA A 81 -2.03 -6.93 -6.05
CA ALA A 81 -0.56 -6.85 -6.19
C ALA A 81 0.00 -8.14 -6.77
N ASP A 82 -0.37 -9.30 -6.20
CA ASP A 82 0.10 -10.61 -6.65
C ASP A 82 -0.33 -10.90 -8.10
N ASN A 83 -1.60 -10.66 -8.44
CA ASN A 83 -2.09 -10.84 -9.80
C ASN A 83 -1.39 -9.91 -10.79
N SER A 84 -1.20 -8.65 -10.42
CA SER A 84 -0.51 -7.67 -11.27
C SER A 84 0.95 -8.06 -11.52
N ALA A 85 1.65 -8.55 -10.49
CA ALA A 85 3.03 -8.99 -10.60
C ALA A 85 3.16 -10.24 -11.50
N ILE A 86 2.33 -11.28 -11.26
CA ILE A 86 2.36 -12.52 -12.02
C ILE A 86 2.00 -12.28 -13.48
N GLN A 87 0.90 -11.57 -13.76
CA GLN A 87 0.45 -11.28 -15.11
C GLN A 87 1.43 -10.35 -15.84
N GLY A 88 1.90 -9.31 -15.18
CA GLY A 88 2.86 -8.37 -15.75
C GLY A 88 4.18 -9.05 -16.13
N ALA A 89 4.74 -9.87 -15.24
CA ALA A 89 5.95 -10.64 -15.51
C ALA A 89 5.73 -11.65 -16.64
N SER A 90 4.60 -12.37 -16.66
CA SER A 90 4.27 -13.34 -17.70
C SER A 90 4.20 -12.69 -19.08
N LEU A 91 3.54 -11.53 -19.19
CA LEU A 91 3.43 -10.79 -20.43
C LEU A 91 4.79 -10.23 -20.89
N ALA A 92 5.56 -9.67 -19.97
CA ALA A 92 6.87 -9.09 -20.29
C ALA A 92 7.88 -10.16 -20.74
N LEU A 93 7.79 -11.38 -20.21
CA LEU A 93 8.72 -12.48 -20.48
C LEU A 93 8.17 -13.54 -21.45
N ALA A 94 7.02 -13.31 -22.09
CA ALA A 94 6.37 -14.28 -22.99
C ALA A 94 7.27 -14.75 -24.16
N GLY A 95 8.25 -13.92 -24.57
CA GLY A 95 9.25 -14.30 -25.59
C GLY A 95 10.39 -15.18 -25.05
N THR A 96 10.54 -15.33 -23.75
CA THR A 96 11.64 -16.07 -23.12
C THR A 96 11.21 -17.41 -22.52
N GLY A 97 9.92 -17.61 -22.26
CA GLY A 97 9.35 -18.82 -21.70
C GLY A 97 7.85 -18.68 -21.48
N ASN A 98 7.19 -19.82 -21.31
CA ASN A 98 5.74 -19.93 -21.10
C ASN A 98 5.38 -20.79 -19.89
N HIS A 99 6.32 -20.98 -18.95
CA HIS A 99 6.13 -21.76 -17.74
C HIS A 99 6.34 -20.88 -16.49
N ILE A 100 5.41 -20.97 -15.52
CA ILE A 100 5.46 -20.26 -14.25
C ILE A 100 5.51 -21.31 -13.14
N ILE A 101 6.41 -21.13 -12.20
CA ILE A 101 6.51 -21.95 -10.97
C ILE A 101 6.13 -21.04 -9.79
N THR A 102 5.15 -21.45 -8.99
CA THR A 102 4.66 -20.75 -7.79
C THR A 102 4.80 -21.64 -6.57
#